data_b8ce4b7a579389614548333d2e292506
#
_entry.id   b8ce4b7a579389614548333d2e292506
#
_cell.length_a   1.000
_cell.length_b   1.000
_cell.length_c   1.000
_cell.angle_alpha   90.00
_cell.angle_beta   90.00
_cell.angle_gamma   90.00
#
_symmetry.space_group_name_H-M   'P 1'
#
loop_
_entity.id
_entity.type
_entity.pdbx_description
1 polymer ?
#
loop_
_entity_poly.entity_id
_entity_poly.type
_entity_poly.pdbx_seq_one_letter_code
_entity_poly.pdbx_strand_id
1 'polypeptide(L)'
;MSPTDPILRPRVAPRGERPTLTSAQTLALEAYADTVVPGCRRFPDDVAVAGVSPTPGAVEAGALLVLTDPATGIEDGVGEMAELLDARAVDWAREQGVDGVGRFADLDYPHRRRLVAALTGPDEDAHELWFLLALFATMAYDSAPHLETAAAVAAGAPGLTAMGFAPPVGGRWRATQPSYTVPMARPHPATDPTTGSIE
;
A
#
# COMPACT_ATOMS: atom_id res chain seq x y z
N MET A 1 -14.55 36.03 6.52
CA MET A 1 -14.37 35.22 5.30
C MET A 1 -15.40 34.14 5.29
N SER A 2 -16.22 34.08 4.24
CA SER A 2 -17.39 33.16 4.15
C SER A 2 -16.89 31.72 3.88
N PRO A 3 -17.48 30.67 4.47
CA PRO A 3 -17.02 29.28 4.33
C PRO A 3 -17.32 28.63 2.97
N THR A 4 -17.46 29.41 1.92
CA THR A 4 -17.81 28.97 0.57
C THR A 4 -16.72 29.32 -0.45
N ASP A 5 -15.44 29.22 -0.09
CA ASP A 5 -14.38 29.41 -1.07
C ASP A 5 -14.30 28.16 -1.98
N PRO A 6 -14.57 28.29 -3.29
CA PRO A 6 -14.62 27.17 -4.23
C PRO A 6 -13.26 26.52 -4.49
N ILE A 7 -12.17 27.08 -3.96
CA ILE A 7 -10.80 26.58 -4.13
C ILE A 7 -10.52 25.35 -3.27
N LEU A 8 -11.29 25.10 -2.23
CA LEU A 8 -11.08 23.99 -1.28
C LEU A 8 -11.96 22.76 -1.52
N ARG A 9 -12.72 22.71 -2.59
CA ARG A 9 -13.37 21.45 -2.98
C ARG A 9 -12.39 20.65 -3.84
N PRO A 10 -11.88 19.50 -3.36
CA PRO A 10 -11.14 18.61 -4.22
C PRO A 10 -12.05 18.28 -5.41
N ARG A 11 -11.62 18.62 -6.62
CA ARG A 11 -12.24 18.12 -7.84
C ARG A 11 -11.93 16.62 -7.85
N VAL A 12 -12.83 15.83 -7.29
CA VAL A 12 -12.83 14.39 -7.52
C VAL A 12 -13.18 14.25 -9.00
N ALA A 13 -12.17 14.00 -9.84
CA ALA A 13 -12.40 13.57 -11.20
C ALA A 13 -13.30 12.33 -11.15
N PRO A 14 -14.23 12.14 -12.10
CA PRO A 14 -15.00 10.92 -12.17
C PRO A 14 -13.99 9.76 -12.24
N ARG A 15 -14.02 8.87 -11.25
CA ARG A 15 -13.20 7.67 -11.24
C ARG A 15 -13.64 6.82 -12.43
N GLY A 16 -12.69 6.42 -13.28
CA GLY A 16 -12.91 5.45 -14.32
C GLY A 16 -13.42 4.12 -13.74
N GLU A 17 -13.83 3.19 -14.57
CA GLU A 17 -14.15 1.84 -14.11
C GLU A 17 -12.85 1.12 -13.73
N ARG A 18 -12.91 0.34 -12.65
CA ARG A 18 -11.80 -0.51 -12.25
C ARG A 18 -11.62 -1.65 -13.27
N PRO A 19 -10.39 -2.04 -13.61
CA PRO A 19 -10.16 -3.17 -14.49
C PRO A 19 -10.70 -4.46 -13.87
N THR A 20 -11.26 -5.32 -14.71
CA THR A 20 -11.64 -6.67 -14.31
C THR A 20 -10.43 -7.58 -14.43
N LEU A 21 -9.90 -8.03 -13.30
CA LEU A 21 -8.78 -8.97 -13.24
C LEU A 21 -9.27 -10.41 -13.26
N THR A 22 -8.50 -11.29 -13.87
CA THR A 22 -8.68 -12.73 -13.74
C THR A 22 -8.27 -13.19 -12.33
N SER A 23 -8.69 -14.41 -11.94
CA SER A 23 -8.28 -14.99 -10.66
C SER A 23 -6.75 -15.19 -10.58
N ALA A 24 -6.08 -15.47 -11.69
CA ALA A 24 -4.62 -15.60 -11.73
C ALA A 24 -3.94 -14.24 -11.50
N GLN A 25 -4.37 -13.20 -12.21
CA GLN A 25 -3.85 -11.84 -12.05
C GLN A 25 -4.07 -11.32 -10.61
N THR A 26 -5.27 -11.54 -10.06
CA THR A 26 -5.59 -11.21 -8.65
C THR A 26 -4.61 -11.88 -7.69
N LEU A 27 -4.40 -13.19 -7.87
CA LEU A 27 -3.50 -13.97 -7.02
C LEU A 27 -2.05 -13.47 -7.09
N ALA A 28 -1.55 -13.17 -8.29
CA ALA A 28 -0.20 -12.66 -8.48
C ALA A 28 0.00 -11.30 -7.76
N LEU A 29 -0.95 -10.38 -7.92
CA LEU A 29 -0.90 -9.06 -7.29
C LEU A 29 -1.04 -9.12 -5.76
N GLU A 30 -1.93 -9.97 -5.24
CA GLU A 30 -2.03 -10.18 -3.80
C GLU A 30 -0.74 -10.78 -3.24
N ALA A 31 -0.13 -11.78 -3.91
CA ALA A 31 1.13 -12.37 -3.49
C ALA A 31 2.29 -11.34 -3.53
N TYR A 32 2.30 -10.45 -4.54
CA TYR A 32 3.25 -9.35 -4.60
C TYR A 32 3.07 -8.40 -3.42
N ALA A 33 1.84 -7.96 -3.16
CA ALA A 33 1.51 -7.06 -2.06
C ALA A 33 1.87 -7.66 -0.69
N ASP A 34 1.59 -8.96 -0.48
CA ASP A 34 2.01 -9.69 0.73
C ASP A 34 3.54 -9.78 0.86
N THR A 35 4.25 -9.85 -0.26
CA THR A 35 5.72 -9.86 -0.22
C THR A 35 6.30 -8.52 0.23
N VAL A 36 5.66 -7.41 -0.13
CA VAL A 36 6.07 -6.05 0.24
C VAL A 36 5.69 -5.73 1.69
N VAL A 37 4.43 -5.97 2.08
CA VAL A 37 3.95 -5.78 3.45
C VAL A 37 3.25 -7.07 3.89
N PRO A 38 3.99 -7.98 4.53
CA PRO A 38 3.50 -9.30 4.84
C PRO A 38 2.42 -9.31 5.91
N GLY A 39 1.45 -10.22 5.72
CA GLY A 39 0.33 -10.40 6.63
C GLY A 39 0.21 -11.81 7.21
N CYS A 40 -0.77 -11.96 8.10
CA CYS A 40 -1.25 -13.27 8.53
C CYS A 40 -2.16 -13.87 7.44
N ARG A 41 -2.18 -15.20 7.35
CA ARG A 41 -3.09 -15.88 6.41
C ARG A 41 -4.55 -15.59 6.75
N ARG A 42 -5.34 -15.24 5.75
CA ARG A 42 -6.78 -15.00 5.88
C ARG A 42 -7.57 -16.31 6.13
N PHE A 43 -7.04 -17.43 5.57
CA PHE A 43 -7.58 -18.79 5.70
C PHE A 43 -6.45 -19.82 5.50
N PRO A 44 -6.62 -21.09 5.90
CA PRO A 44 -5.53 -22.09 5.94
C PRO A 44 -4.81 -22.32 4.61
N ASP A 45 -5.53 -22.29 3.50
CA ASP A 45 -5.06 -22.53 2.13
C ASP A 45 -4.86 -21.24 1.30
N ASP A 46 -4.67 -20.13 1.97
CA ASP A 46 -4.34 -18.85 1.33
C ASP A 46 -2.93 -18.89 0.73
N VAL A 47 -2.86 -19.11 -0.58
CA VAL A 47 -1.60 -19.20 -1.33
C VAL A 47 -1.03 -17.82 -1.68
N ALA A 48 -1.85 -16.76 -1.69
CA ALA A 48 -1.38 -15.41 -1.90
C ALA A 48 -0.56 -14.92 -0.71
N VAL A 49 -1.06 -15.17 0.50
CA VAL A 49 -0.46 -14.67 1.75
C VAL A 49 0.43 -15.76 2.36
N ALA A 50 1.71 -15.49 2.45
CA ALA A 50 2.69 -16.44 3.01
C ALA A 50 2.49 -16.71 4.51
N GLY A 51 1.87 -15.78 5.24
CA GLY A 51 1.57 -15.94 6.66
C GLY A 51 2.80 -15.81 7.56
N VAL A 52 3.76 -15.00 7.15
CA VAL A 52 5.02 -14.77 7.92
C VAL A 52 4.90 -13.68 8.97
N SER A 53 3.78 -12.96 8.98
CA SER A 53 3.45 -11.96 10.02
C SER A 53 2.26 -12.47 10.86
N PRO A 54 2.20 -12.16 12.15
CA PRO A 54 1.03 -12.44 12.99
C PRO A 54 -0.09 -11.40 12.86
N THR A 55 0.17 -10.28 12.17
CA THR A 55 -0.76 -9.15 11.99
C THR A 55 -1.23 -9.05 10.55
N PRO A 56 -2.36 -8.36 10.27
CA PRO A 56 -2.77 -8.03 8.92
C PRO A 56 -1.68 -7.31 8.13
N GLY A 57 -1.60 -7.61 6.82
CA GLY A 57 -0.66 -6.97 5.89
C GLY A 57 -1.36 -6.16 4.79
N ALA A 58 -0.63 -5.89 3.68
CA ALA A 58 -1.16 -5.07 2.58
C ALA A 58 -2.39 -5.68 1.93
N VAL A 59 -2.47 -7.00 1.81
CA VAL A 59 -3.62 -7.68 1.16
C VAL A 59 -4.90 -7.40 1.94
N GLU A 60 -4.88 -7.58 3.26
CA GLU A 60 -6.03 -7.34 4.12
C GLU A 60 -6.33 -5.84 4.25
N ALA A 61 -5.31 -4.99 4.14
CA ALA A 61 -5.46 -3.54 4.08
C ALA A 61 -6.06 -3.04 2.74
N GLY A 62 -6.33 -3.91 1.77
CA GLY A 62 -6.98 -3.55 0.52
C GLY A 62 -6.03 -3.15 -0.60
N ALA A 63 -4.80 -3.70 -0.65
CA ALA A 63 -3.83 -3.39 -1.69
C ALA A 63 -4.40 -3.53 -3.11
N LEU A 64 -5.18 -4.58 -3.37
CA LEU A 64 -5.79 -4.78 -4.68
C LEU A 64 -6.77 -3.65 -5.05
N LEU A 65 -7.49 -3.09 -4.07
CA LEU A 65 -8.40 -1.96 -4.28
C LEU A 65 -7.63 -0.69 -4.67
N VAL A 66 -6.42 -0.51 -4.17
CA VAL A 66 -5.55 0.62 -4.51
C VAL A 66 -4.91 0.40 -5.88
N LEU A 67 -4.33 -0.79 -6.12
CA LEU A 67 -3.67 -1.13 -7.39
C LEU A 67 -4.60 -1.06 -8.61
N THR A 68 -5.90 -1.31 -8.41
CA THR A 68 -6.91 -1.23 -9.46
C THR A 68 -7.70 0.09 -9.46
N ASP A 69 -7.33 1.07 -8.62
CA ASP A 69 -8.03 2.36 -8.60
C ASP A 69 -7.58 3.23 -9.76
N PRO A 70 -8.49 3.71 -10.62
CA PRO A 70 -8.16 4.58 -11.74
C PRO A 70 -7.41 5.86 -11.35
N ALA A 71 -7.47 6.27 -10.09
CA ALA A 71 -6.71 7.42 -9.59
C ALA A 71 -5.19 7.17 -9.51
N THR A 72 -4.75 5.91 -9.59
CA THR A 72 -3.31 5.56 -9.56
C THR A 72 -2.61 5.78 -10.89
N GLY A 73 -3.36 5.73 -12.00
CA GLY A 73 -2.84 5.86 -13.36
C GLY A 73 -2.06 4.63 -13.87
N ILE A 74 -2.13 3.51 -13.16
CA ILE A 74 -1.52 2.23 -13.57
C ILE A 74 -2.56 1.14 -13.84
N GLU A 75 -3.84 1.44 -13.62
CA GLU A 75 -4.94 0.48 -13.68
C GLU A 75 -5.04 -0.28 -14.99
N ASP A 76 -4.79 0.40 -16.12
CA ASP A 76 -4.84 -0.22 -17.45
C ASP A 76 -3.76 -1.28 -17.67
N GLY A 77 -2.58 -1.11 -17.03
CA GLY A 77 -1.43 -2.01 -17.17
C GLY A 77 -1.29 -3.04 -16.04
N VAL A 78 -2.08 -2.94 -14.97
CA VAL A 78 -1.86 -3.77 -13.77
C VAL A 78 -2.08 -5.26 -14.02
N GLY A 79 -2.99 -5.63 -14.93
CA GLY A 79 -3.20 -7.02 -15.34
C GLY A 79 -2.01 -7.60 -16.10
N GLU A 80 -1.42 -6.84 -17.01
CA GLU A 80 -0.22 -7.24 -17.76
C GLU A 80 0.99 -7.37 -16.83
N MET A 81 1.10 -6.48 -15.84
CA MET A 81 2.14 -6.57 -14.81
C MET A 81 2.02 -7.85 -13.97
N ALA A 82 0.80 -8.30 -13.66
CA ALA A 82 0.56 -9.55 -12.96
C ALA A 82 1.02 -10.76 -13.78
N GLU A 83 0.73 -10.78 -15.08
CA GLU A 83 1.17 -11.84 -16.00
C GLU A 83 2.69 -11.83 -16.17
N LEU A 84 3.30 -10.65 -16.29
CA LEU A 84 4.74 -10.51 -16.36
C LEU A 84 5.41 -10.98 -15.06
N LEU A 85 4.81 -10.72 -13.90
CA LEU A 85 5.32 -11.20 -12.60
C LEU A 85 5.37 -12.73 -12.55
N ASP A 86 4.30 -13.40 -13.00
CA ASP A 86 4.27 -14.86 -13.07
C ASP A 86 5.34 -15.42 -14.03
N ALA A 87 5.52 -14.79 -15.19
CA ALA A 87 6.60 -15.17 -16.13
C ALA A 87 7.99 -15.00 -15.53
N ARG A 88 8.25 -13.87 -14.87
CA ARG A 88 9.51 -13.61 -14.15
C ARG A 88 9.76 -14.62 -13.02
N ALA A 89 8.71 -15.05 -12.33
CA ALA A 89 8.84 -16.06 -11.28
C ALA A 89 9.26 -17.44 -11.82
N VAL A 90 8.74 -17.83 -12.97
CA VAL A 90 9.13 -19.08 -13.65
C VAL A 90 10.60 -19.03 -14.10
N ASP A 91 11.03 -17.92 -14.71
CA ASP A 91 12.42 -17.76 -15.13
C ASP A 91 13.37 -17.72 -13.92
N TRP A 92 13.02 -16.96 -12.89
CA TRP A 92 13.75 -16.93 -11.62
C TRP A 92 13.90 -18.32 -10.99
N ALA A 93 12.82 -19.08 -10.92
CA ALA A 93 12.85 -20.44 -10.37
C ALA A 93 13.79 -21.36 -11.12
N ARG A 94 13.78 -21.28 -12.45
CA ARG A 94 14.70 -22.04 -13.33
C ARG A 94 16.17 -21.68 -13.05
N GLU A 95 16.48 -20.40 -12.91
CA GLU A 95 17.83 -19.92 -12.61
C GLU A 95 18.31 -20.34 -11.22
N GLN A 96 17.39 -20.38 -10.25
CA GLN A 96 17.69 -20.77 -8.86
C GLN A 96 17.61 -22.28 -8.63
N GLY A 97 17.22 -23.09 -9.62
CA GLY A 97 17.05 -24.53 -9.48
C GLY A 97 15.88 -24.90 -8.57
N VAL A 98 14.80 -24.12 -8.57
CA VAL A 98 13.57 -24.36 -7.81
C VAL A 98 12.53 -24.98 -8.73
N ASP A 99 12.12 -26.20 -8.44
CA ASP A 99 11.15 -26.95 -9.22
C ASP A 99 9.68 -26.65 -8.82
N GLY A 100 8.76 -26.91 -9.74
CA GLY A 100 7.31 -26.87 -9.46
C GLY A 100 6.70 -25.46 -9.42
N VAL A 101 7.43 -24.42 -9.85
CA VAL A 101 6.93 -23.05 -9.91
C VAL A 101 6.27 -22.77 -11.26
N GLY A 102 4.97 -22.52 -11.25
CA GLY A 102 4.20 -22.10 -12.41
C GLY A 102 3.79 -20.62 -12.38
N ARG A 103 3.90 -19.97 -11.24
CA ARG A 103 3.50 -18.58 -11.00
C ARG A 103 4.21 -18.03 -9.77
N PHE A 104 4.16 -16.70 -9.58
CA PHE A 104 4.82 -16.02 -8.47
C PHE A 104 4.36 -16.53 -7.08
N ALA A 105 3.06 -16.79 -6.94
CA ALA A 105 2.49 -17.30 -5.69
C ALA A 105 2.96 -18.72 -5.30
N ASP A 106 3.56 -19.49 -6.21
CA ASP A 106 4.12 -20.80 -5.91
C ASP A 106 5.52 -20.73 -5.28
N LEU A 107 6.20 -19.57 -5.38
CA LEU A 107 7.46 -19.33 -4.69
C LEU A 107 7.23 -19.22 -3.17
N ASP A 108 8.16 -19.76 -2.39
CA ASP A 108 8.19 -19.49 -0.96
C ASP A 108 8.54 -18.01 -0.67
N TYR A 109 8.25 -17.53 0.52
CA TYR A 109 8.43 -16.12 0.88
C TYR A 109 9.88 -15.62 0.71
N PRO A 110 10.94 -16.36 1.08
CA PRO A 110 12.31 -15.96 0.82
C PRO A 110 12.63 -15.75 -0.67
N HIS A 111 12.11 -16.59 -1.55
CA HIS A 111 12.31 -16.45 -2.99
C HIS A 111 11.48 -15.28 -3.55
N ARG A 112 10.20 -15.12 -3.12
CA ARG A 112 9.40 -13.93 -3.48
C ARG A 112 10.13 -12.64 -3.14
N ARG A 113 10.66 -12.52 -1.93
CA ARG A 113 11.42 -11.33 -1.49
C ARG A 113 12.64 -11.05 -2.35
N ARG A 114 13.42 -12.08 -2.71
CA ARG A 114 14.61 -11.91 -3.55
C ARG A 114 14.23 -11.47 -4.96
N LEU A 115 13.18 -12.06 -5.52
CA LEU A 115 12.69 -11.68 -6.83
C LEU A 115 12.16 -10.23 -6.82
N VAL A 116 11.31 -9.86 -5.85
CA VAL A 116 10.82 -8.47 -5.75
C VAL A 116 11.97 -7.48 -5.59
N ALA A 117 12.98 -7.81 -4.78
CA ALA A 117 14.16 -6.95 -4.64
C ALA A 117 14.95 -6.80 -5.95
N ALA A 118 15.04 -7.85 -6.76
CA ALA A 118 15.65 -7.78 -8.08
C ALA A 118 14.82 -6.92 -9.04
N LEU A 119 13.50 -7.13 -9.09
CA LEU A 119 12.58 -6.39 -9.95
C LEU A 119 12.53 -4.88 -9.62
N THR A 120 12.65 -4.52 -8.36
CA THR A 120 12.68 -3.11 -7.92
C THR A 120 14.09 -2.51 -7.93
N GLY A 121 15.09 -3.29 -8.28
CA GLY A 121 16.48 -2.86 -8.34
C GLY A 121 16.79 -2.03 -9.60
N PRO A 122 17.87 -1.23 -9.59
CA PRO A 122 18.21 -0.30 -10.65
C PRO A 122 18.64 -0.99 -11.97
N ASP A 123 18.95 -2.29 -11.93
CA ASP A 123 19.39 -3.05 -13.09
C ASP A 123 18.22 -3.64 -13.91
N GLU A 124 16.99 -3.52 -13.42
CA GLU A 124 15.78 -3.97 -14.11
C GLU A 124 15.19 -2.82 -14.95
N ASP A 125 15.00 -3.04 -16.24
CA ASP A 125 14.51 -2.01 -17.18
C ASP A 125 13.13 -1.45 -16.77
N ALA A 126 12.27 -2.27 -16.19
CA ALA A 126 10.93 -1.91 -15.74
C ALA A 126 10.86 -1.60 -14.21
N HIS A 127 12.00 -1.34 -13.55
CA HIS A 127 12.07 -1.19 -12.10
C HIS A 127 11.10 -0.13 -11.55
N GLU A 128 10.84 0.94 -12.28
CA GLU A 128 9.91 2.00 -11.85
C GLU A 128 8.48 1.48 -11.71
N LEU A 129 8.02 0.60 -12.62
CA LEU A 129 6.68 0.00 -12.56
C LEU A 129 6.56 -0.96 -11.37
N TRP A 130 7.58 -1.78 -11.14
CA TRP A 130 7.63 -2.66 -9.97
C TRP A 130 7.66 -1.88 -8.67
N PHE A 131 8.42 -0.78 -8.65
CA PHE A 131 8.45 0.13 -7.50
C PHE A 131 7.08 0.78 -7.25
N LEU A 132 6.36 1.20 -8.30
CA LEU A 132 5.01 1.75 -8.17
C LEU A 132 4.03 0.73 -7.58
N LEU A 133 4.08 -0.54 -8.02
CA LEU A 133 3.27 -1.59 -7.40
C LEU A 133 3.58 -1.75 -5.91
N ALA A 134 4.86 -1.74 -5.54
CA ALA A 134 5.29 -1.81 -4.14
C ALA A 134 4.83 -0.58 -3.35
N LEU A 135 4.95 0.61 -3.92
CA LEU A 135 4.51 1.87 -3.32
C LEU A 135 3.01 1.85 -3.03
N PHE A 136 2.18 1.47 -4.01
CA PHE A 136 0.73 1.43 -3.82
C PHE A 136 0.29 0.33 -2.85
N ALA A 137 0.97 -0.82 -2.82
CA ALA A 137 0.74 -1.84 -1.81
C ALA A 137 1.06 -1.32 -0.39
N THR A 138 2.17 -0.59 -0.24
CA THR A 138 2.54 0.06 1.03
C THR A 138 1.53 1.14 1.41
N MET A 139 1.12 1.99 0.47
CA MET A 139 0.12 3.04 0.71
C MET A 139 -1.24 2.46 1.15
N ALA A 140 -1.65 1.32 0.60
CA ALA A 140 -2.88 0.64 1.03
C ALA A 140 -2.82 0.33 2.53
N TYR A 141 -1.67 -0.14 3.01
CA TYR A 141 -1.43 -0.42 4.41
C TYR A 141 -1.33 0.86 5.24
N ASP A 142 -0.45 1.78 4.87
CA ASP A 142 -0.09 2.94 5.68
C ASP A 142 -1.20 3.98 5.79
N SER A 143 -1.98 4.19 4.74
CA SER A 143 -2.92 5.32 4.66
C SER A 143 -4.34 4.96 4.24
N ALA A 144 -4.59 3.70 3.80
CA ALA A 144 -5.88 3.24 3.29
C ALA A 144 -6.54 4.24 2.30
N PRO A 145 -5.85 4.65 1.20
CA PRO A 145 -6.28 5.77 0.35
C PRO A 145 -7.54 5.47 -0.47
N HIS A 146 -7.97 4.22 -0.51
CA HIS A 146 -9.23 3.78 -1.13
C HIS A 146 -10.46 4.07 -0.25
N LEU A 147 -10.24 4.53 0.99
CA LEU A 147 -11.27 4.90 1.95
C LEU A 147 -11.16 6.38 2.32
N GLU A 148 -12.29 6.98 2.72
CA GLU A 148 -12.26 8.25 3.42
C GLU A 148 -11.56 8.07 4.78
N THR A 149 -10.70 9.02 5.19
CA THR A 149 -9.88 8.89 6.41
C THR A 149 -10.71 8.57 7.65
N ALA A 150 -11.86 9.23 7.82
CA ALA A 150 -12.74 8.96 8.96
C ALA A 150 -13.32 7.53 8.92
N ALA A 151 -13.66 7.03 7.73
CA ALA A 151 -14.14 5.67 7.54
C ALA A 151 -13.03 4.64 7.76
N ALA A 152 -11.81 4.90 7.28
CA ALA A 152 -10.64 4.05 7.49
C ALA A 152 -10.33 3.89 8.99
N VAL A 153 -10.34 4.99 9.73
CA VAL A 153 -10.12 4.98 11.19
C VAL A 153 -11.25 4.23 11.92
N ALA A 154 -12.52 4.48 11.54
CA ALA A 154 -13.67 3.81 12.15
C ALA A 154 -13.69 2.30 11.85
N ALA A 155 -13.22 1.89 10.68
CA ALA A 155 -13.08 0.48 10.30
C ALA A 155 -11.86 -0.20 10.93
N GLY A 156 -10.97 0.54 11.60
CA GLY A 156 -9.75 -0.01 12.17
C GLY A 156 -8.76 -0.46 11.10
N ALA A 157 -8.54 0.34 10.05
CA ALA A 157 -7.60 0.00 8.98
C ALA A 157 -6.24 -0.45 9.55
N PRO A 158 -5.70 -1.59 9.09
CA PRO A 158 -4.60 -2.28 9.79
C PRO A 158 -3.39 -1.42 10.06
N GLY A 159 -2.88 -0.71 9.06
CA GLY A 159 -1.69 0.13 9.21
C GLY A 159 -1.96 1.36 10.08
N LEU A 160 -3.11 2.02 9.92
CA LEU A 160 -3.49 3.16 10.77
C LEU A 160 -3.57 2.73 12.25
N THR A 161 -4.13 1.54 12.50
CA THR A 161 -4.20 0.95 13.84
C THR A 161 -2.81 0.64 14.38
N ALA A 162 -1.95 0.00 13.58
CA ALA A 162 -0.58 -0.35 13.96
C ALA A 162 0.27 0.88 14.28
N MET A 163 0.08 1.97 13.53
CA MET A 163 0.77 3.25 13.77
C MET A 163 0.15 4.07 14.94
N GLY A 164 -0.96 3.61 15.52
CA GLY A 164 -1.66 4.35 16.58
C GLY A 164 -2.30 5.64 16.08
N PHE A 165 -2.68 5.68 14.79
CA PHE A 165 -3.31 6.85 14.21
C PHE A 165 -4.65 7.13 14.91
N ALA A 166 -4.81 8.34 15.40
CA ALA A 166 -6.04 8.80 16.02
C ALA A 166 -6.49 10.12 15.38
N PRO A 167 -7.78 10.31 15.12
CA PRO A 167 -8.29 11.56 14.57
C PRO A 167 -8.07 12.70 15.56
N PRO A 168 -7.88 13.93 15.07
CA PRO A 168 -7.77 15.09 15.93
C PRO A 168 -9.08 15.31 16.69
N VAL A 169 -8.98 15.58 17.99
CA VAL A 169 -10.13 15.90 18.86
C VAL A 169 -10.05 17.37 19.24
N GLY A 170 -11.10 18.13 18.91
CA GLY A 170 -11.13 19.57 19.18
C GLY A 170 -10.05 20.35 18.43
N GLY A 171 -9.76 19.94 17.18
CA GLY A 171 -8.74 20.58 16.32
C GLY A 171 -7.29 20.32 16.72
N ARG A 172 -7.06 19.43 17.69
CA ARG A 172 -5.70 19.08 18.15
C ARG A 172 -5.48 17.58 18.00
N TRP A 173 -4.30 17.22 17.50
CA TRP A 173 -3.86 15.83 17.52
C TRP A 173 -3.67 15.40 18.99
N ARG A 174 -4.44 14.43 19.42
CA ARG A 174 -4.17 13.73 20.69
C ARG A 174 -3.05 12.72 20.45
N ALA A 175 -1.82 13.17 20.49
CA ALA A 175 -0.77 12.28 20.90
C ALA A 175 -0.93 12.03 22.39
N THR A 176 -1.40 10.87 22.79
CA THR A 176 -1.39 10.43 24.21
C THR A 176 0.04 10.29 24.73
N GLN A 177 0.97 10.13 23.81
CA GLN A 177 2.41 10.31 24.02
C GLN A 177 2.97 11.06 22.81
N PRO A 178 3.74 12.15 23.01
CA PRO A 178 4.47 12.75 21.91
C PRO A 178 5.40 11.69 21.33
N SER A 179 5.42 11.53 20.01
CA SER A 179 6.34 10.62 19.31
C SER A 179 7.81 10.93 19.59
N TYR A 180 8.07 12.10 20.15
CA TYR A 180 9.38 12.55 20.63
C TYR A 180 9.26 12.94 22.09
N THR A 181 10.18 12.45 22.92
CA THR A 181 10.27 12.79 24.36
C THR A 181 10.71 14.24 24.59
N VAL A 182 11.14 14.94 23.53
CA VAL A 182 11.58 16.34 23.58
C VAL A 182 10.93 17.10 22.42
N PRO A 183 10.41 18.32 22.62
CA PRO A 183 9.93 19.14 21.51
C PRO A 183 11.02 19.31 20.46
N MET A 184 10.74 18.93 19.20
CA MET A 184 11.74 18.96 18.11
C MET A 184 12.13 20.39 17.70
N ALA A 185 11.22 21.34 17.90
CA ALA A 185 11.51 22.75 17.66
C ALA A 185 10.70 23.63 18.59
N ARG A 186 11.21 24.82 18.88
CA ARG A 186 10.38 25.88 19.46
C ARG A 186 9.53 26.48 18.34
N PRO A 187 8.25 26.79 18.59
CA PRO A 187 7.46 27.55 17.64
C PRO A 187 8.20 28.79 17.19
N HIS A 188 8.14 29.11 15.91
CA HIS A 188 8.69 30.37 15.41
C HIS A 188 8.01 31.54 16.16
N PRO A 189 8.71 32.60 16.54
CA PRO A 189 8.12 33.73 17.29
C PRO A 189 6.90 34.37 16.63
N ALA A 190 6.84 34.32 15.29
CA ALA A 190 5.70 34.81 14.50
C ALA A 190 4.61 33.78 14.28
N THR A 191 4.66 32.58 14.89
CA THR A 191 3.61 31.57 14.76
C THR A 191 2.43 31.94 15.64
N ASP A 192 1.26 32.11 15.03
CA ASP A 192 0.01 32.26 15.77
C ASP A 192 -0.28 30.97 16.56
N PRO A 193 -0.36 31.02 17.90
CA PRO A 193 -0.55 29.82 18.73
C PRO A 193 -1.93 29.19 18.57
N THR A 194 -2.88 29.87 17.92
CA THR A 194 -4.26 29.39 17.71
C THR A 194 -4.40 28.70 16.36
N THR A 195 -3.79 29.25 15.32
CA THR A 195 -3.91 28.76 13.94
C THR A 195 -2.69 27.97 13.47
N GLY A 196 -1.54 28.14 14.11
CA GLY A 196 -0.26 27.57 13.68
C GLY A 196 0.32 28.25 12.44
N SER A 197 -0.30 29.31 11.94
CA SER A 197 0.17 30.07 10.77
C SER A 197 1.30 31.02 11.16
N ILE A 198 2.22 31.28 10.22
CA ILE A 198 3.24 32.34 10.35
C ILE A 198 2.62 33.59 9.75
N GLU A 199 2.60 34.69 10.50
CA GLU A 199 2.21 36.02 10.02
C GLU A 199 3.28 36.63 9.10
#